data_5ac224f64fb4275fd22dc5e2ece398bf
#
_entry.id   5ac224f64fb4275fd22dc5e2ece398bf
#
_cell.length_a   1.000
_cell.length_b   1.000
_cell.length_c   1.000
_cell.angle_alpha   90.00
_cell.angle_beta   90.00
_cell.angle_gamma   90.00
#
_symmetry.space_group_name_H-M   'P 1'
#
loop_
_entity.id
_entity.type
_entity.pdbx_description
1 polymer ?
#
loop_
_entity_poly.entity_id
_entity_poly.type
_entity_poly.pdbx_seq_one_letter_code
_entity_poly.pdbx_strand_id
1 'polypeptide(L)'
;MREQRKATLILDDGSRFEGYSFGCERAVAGEVVFNTAMTGYVESLTDPSYRGQIMVMTYPLVGNYGVPMKAAEPNGVSCFMESDRIHMEGIVVSDYSHSYSHWNAVESLGDWLKREQVFGLTGIDTRALAKHLREHGSMKGKIILEGGEDIGFADPYTVNQVAEASCREVIVYGTGSKKVVLVDCGVKDNIIRSLLREDITLYRVPWDYDFHRIAYDGLFISNGPGDPNMCSVTVEHIRRAVAGDKPICG
;
A
#
# COMPACT_ATOMS: atom_id res chain seq x y z
N MET A 1 -12.55 26.10 -12.82
CA MET A 1 -11.42 25.22 -12.43
C MET A 1 -10.85 25.80 -11.15
N ARG A 2 -10.70 25.04 -10.07
CA ARG A 2 -9.92 25.49 -8.91
C ARG A 2 -8.48 25.64 -9.38
N GLU A 3 -7.85 26.74 -9.00
CA GLU A 3 -6.43 26.97 -9.26
C GLU A 3 -5.64 25.87 -8.54
N GLN A 4 -4.87 25.07 -9.30
CA GLN A 4 -4.04 24.02 -8.71
C GLN A 4 -2.87 24.69 -7.99
N ARG A 5 -2.62 24.29 -6.74
CA ARG A 5 -1.50 24.83 -5.97
C ARG A 5 -0.20 24.16 -6.41
N LYS A 6 0.83 24.97 -6.56
CA LYS A 6 2.18 24.46 -6.80
C LYS A 6 2.68 23.70 -5.59
N ALA A 7 3.42 22.62 -5.85
CA ALA A 7 4.07 21.81 -4.84
C ALA A 7 5.38 21.25 -5.37
N THR A 8 6.28 20.93 -4.46
CA THR A 8 7.62 20.43 -4.80
C THR A 8 7.88 19.14 -4.06
N LEU A 9 8.26 18.08 -4.80
CA LEU A 9 8.93 16.91 -4.24
C LEU A 9 10.40 17.24 -4.06
N ILE A 10 10.92 17.05 -2.85
CA ILE A 10 12.33 17.24 -2.48
C ILE A 10 12.86 15.90 -2.01
N LEU A 11 13.95 15.42 -2.60
CA LEU A 11 14.66 14.23 -2.15
C LEU A 11 15.76 14.59 -1.14
N ASP A 12 16.24 13.61 -0.39
CA ASP A 12 17.24 13.82 0.64
C ASP A 12 18.64 14.12 0.11
N ASP A 13 18.90 13.93 -1.19
CA ASP A 13 20.09 14.42 -1.90
C ASP A 13 19.99 15.89 -2.33
N GLY A 14 18.84 16.55 -2.07
CA GLY A 14 18.55 17.92 -2.46
C GLY A 14 17.89 18.09 -3.84
N SER A 15 17.71 17.02 -4.60
CA SER A 15 17.01 17.07 -5.89
C SER A 15 15.56 17.53 -5.71
N ARG A 16 15.08 18.37 -6.64
CA ARG A 16 13.75 19.00 -6.56
C ARG A 16 12.97 18.79 -7.84
N PHE A 17 11.69 18.45 -7.70
CA PHE A 17 10.75 18.24 -8.80
C PHE A 17 9.50 19.06 -8.53
N GLU A 18 9.23 20.06 -9.37
CA GLU A 18 8.11 20.99 -9.20
C GLU A 18 6.92 20.55 -10.04
N GLY A 19 5.72 20.67 -9.46
CA GLY A 19 4.47 20.31 -10.10
C GLY A 19 3.27 20.95 -9.41
N TYR A 20 2.11 20.33 -9.52
CA TYR A 20 0.84 20.83 -9.01
C TYR A 20 0.11 19.80 -8.19
N SER A 21 -0.59 20.21 -7.12
CA SER A 21 -1.40 19.33 -6.30
C SER A 21 -2.70 18.92 -6.99
N PHE A 22 -3.13 17.66 -6.80
CA PHE A 22 -4.46 17.18 -7.23
C PHE A 22 -5.16 16.29 -6.20
N GLY A 23 -4.53 16.00 -5.09
CA GLY A 23 -5.05 15.23 -3.95
C GLY A 23 -5.29 16.07 -2.70
N CYS A 24 -4.98 15.51 -1.53
CA CYS A 24 -5.02 16.23 -0.26
C CYS A 24 -3.84 17.22 -0.17
N GLU A 25 -4.13 18.44 0.24
CA GLU A 25 -3.15 19.53 0.31
C GLU A 25 -2.51 19.63 1.71
N ARG A 26 -1.79 18.61 2.12
CA ARG A 26 -0.95 18.58 3.33
C ARG A 26 0.48 18.21 2.97
N ALA A 27 1.47 18.73 3.69
CA ALA A 27 2.83 18.26 3.50
C ALA A 27 2.95 16.79 3.93
N VAL A 28 3.70 15.99 3.16
CA VAL A 28 3.92 14.56 3.41
C VAL A 28 5.39 14.22 3.23
N ALA A 29 5.86 13.22 3.97
CA ALA A 29 7.20 12.67 3.83
C ALA A 29 7.15 11.14 3.85
N GLY A 30 8.06 10.50 3.12
CA GLY A 30 8.13 9.05 3.03
C GLY A 30 9.30 8.60 2.16
N GLU A 31 9.46 7.30 2.02
CA GLU A 31 10.37 6.71 1.07
C GLU A 31 9.80 6.84 -0.36
N VAL A 32 10.59 7.39 -1.28
CA VAL A 32 10.18 7.58 -2.66
C VAL A 32 10.55 6.35 -3.47
N VAL A 33 9.54 5.69 -4.02
CA VAL A 33 9.68 4.50 -4.85
C VAL A 33 8.98 4.70 -6.18
N PHE A 34 9.31 3.90 -7.20
CA PHE A 34 8.63 4.00 -8.49
C PHE A 34 7.97 2.68 -8.90
N ASN A 35 6.88 2.82 -9.66
CA ASN A 35 6.14 1.70 -10.24
C ASN A 35 6.05 1.91 -11.76
N THR A 36 6.29 0.83 -12.53
CA THR A 36 6.27 0.82 -13.99
C THR A 36 5.00 0.19 -14.57
N ALA A 37 4.04 -0.20 -13.73
CA ALA A 37 2.78 -0.75 -14.19
C ALA A 37 1.98 0.28 -14.99
N MET A 38 1.39 -0.17 -16.09
CA MET A 38 0.55 0.67 -16.96
C MET A 38 -0.88 0.87 -16.42
N THR A 39 -1.34 -0.06 -15.59
CA THR A 39 -2.68 -0.08 -15.00
C THR A 39 -2.58 -0.52 -13.54
N GLY A 40 -3.69 -0.46 -12.79
CA GLY A 40 -3.73 -0.97 -11.41
C GLY A 40 -3.28 0.04 -10.36
N TYR A 41 -3.48 1.34 -10.61
CA TYR A 41 -3.14 2.34 -9.58
C TYR A 41 -4.04 2.22 -8.33
N VAL A 42 -5.27 1.74 -8.47
CA VAL A 42 -6.17 1.52 -7.33
C VAL A 42 -5.64 0.39 -6.45
N GLU A 43 -5.25 -0.72 -7.06
CA GLU A 43 -4.65 -1.86 -6.38
C GLU A 43 -3.32 -1.48 -5.74
N SER A 44 -2.47 -0.74 -6.46
CA SER A 44 -1.19 -0.26 -5.93
C SER A 44 -1.37 0.67 -4.72
N LEU A 45 -2.31 1.62 -4.78
CA LEU A 45 -2.58 2.56 -3.69
C LEU A 45 -3.08 1.85 -2.43
N THR A 46 -3.87 0.78 -2.59
CA THR A 46 -4.42 0.01 -1.48
C THR A 46 -3.55 -1.18 -1.04
N ASP A 47 -2.42 -1.41 -1.71
CA ASP A 47 -1.47 -2.46 -1.33
C ASP A 47 -0.73 -2.06 -0.03
N PRO A 48 -0.90 -2.83 1.07
CA PRO A 48 -0.24 -2.52 2.33
C PRO A 48 1.30 -2.48 2.26
N SER A 49 1.90 -3.15 1.26
CA SER A 49 3.36 -3.16 1.05
C SER A 49 3.95 -1.77 0.81
N TYR A 50 3.14 -0.80 0.36
CA TYR A 50 3.57 0.58 0.11
C TYR A 50 3.30 1.53 1.27
N ARG A 51 3.08 1.00 2.47
CA ARG A 51 2.85 1.82 3.67
C ARG A 51 3.98 2.81 3.90
N GLY A 52 3.61 4.10 4.10
CA GLY A 52 4.57 5.16 4.37
C GLY A 52 5.42 5.60 3.19
N GLN A 53 5.11 5.15 1.97
CA GLN A 53 5.87 5.49 0.76
C GLN A 53 5.18 6.58 -0.08
N ILE A 54 5.99 7.30 -0.85
CA ILE A 54 5.55 8.19 -1.93
C ILE A 54 5.83 7.45 -3.25
N MET A 55 4.78 7.11 -3.99
CA MET A 55 4.90 6.33 -5.22
C MET A 55 4.96 7.22 -6.46
N VAL A 56 5.96 6.98 -7.28
CA VAL A 56 6.12 7.59 -8.60
C VAL A 56 5.59 6.63 -9.67
N MET A 57 4.50 7.01 -10.35
CA MET A 57 3.96 6.23 -11.47
C MET A 57 4.64 6.68 -12.77
N THR A 58 5.33 5.75 -13.43
CA THR A 58 6.03 6.06 -14.67
C THR A 58 5.12 6.05 -15.91
N TYR A 59 3.96 5.41 -15.81
CA TYR A 59 2.95 5.52 -16.85
C TYR A 59 2.42 6.95 -16.93
N PRO A 60 2.39 7.57 -18.13
CA PRO A 60 2.23 9.02 -18.24
C PRO A 60 0.85 9.52 -17.79
N LEU A 61 -0.22 8.77 -18.04
CA LEU A 61 -1.59 9.20 -17.73
C LEU A 61 -2.20 8.35 -16.61
N VAL A 62 -2.55 8.99 -15.49
CA VAL A 62 -3.15 8.34 -14.32
C VAL A 62 -4.48 9.01 -13.95
N GLY A 63 -5.45 8.24 -13.46
CA GLY A 63 -6.78 8.73 -13.08
C GLY A 63 -7.86 8.54 -14.16
N ASN A 64 -7.48 8.16 -15.38
CA ASN A 64 -8.36 8.09 -16.55
C ASN A 64 -9.49 7.05 -16.43
N TYR A 65 -9.39 6.06 -15.59
CA TYR A 65 -10.47 5.08 -15.35
C TYR A 65 -11.16 5.24 -13.98
N GLY A 66 -10.79 6.29 -13.20
CA GLY A 66 -11.43 6.60 -11.92
C GLY A 66 -11.16 5.55 -10.83
N VAL A 67 -12.02 5.52 -9.84
CA VAL A 67 -11.95 4.61 -8.68
C VAL A 67 -13.23 3.80 -8.62
N PRO A 68 -13.15 2.47 -8.49
CA PRO A 68 -14.32 1.62 -8.40
C PRO A 68 -15.05 1.78 -7.06
N MET A 69 -16.31 1.39 -7.04
CA MET A 69 -17.07 1.28 -5.79
C MET A 69 -16.36 0.30 -4.84
N LYS A 70 -16.31 0.65 -3.57
CA LYS A 70 -15.85 -0.27 -2.52
C LYS A 70 -16.87 -1.41 -2.40
N ALA A 71 -16.63 -2.47 -3.12
CA ALA A 71 -17.47 -3.67 -3.12
C ALA A 71 -16.68 -4.83 -2.51
N ALA A 72 -17.37 -5.64 -1.74
CA ALA A 72 -16.81 -6.85 -1.15
C ALA A 72 -17.55 -8.09 -1.68
N GLU A 73 -16.82 -9.21 -1.77
CA GLU A 73 -17.40 -10.53 -1.97
C GLU A 73 -18.25 -10.94 -0.76
N PRO A 74 -19.09 -11.98 -0.86
CA PRO A 74 -19.90 -12.46 0.27
C PRO A 74 -19.09 -12.82 1.53
N ASN A 75 -17.79 -13.11 1.37
CA ASN A 75 -16.85 -13.37 2.47
C ASN A 75 -16.28 -12.09 3.12
N GLY A 76 -16.65 -10.90 2.66
CA GLY A 76 -16.20 -9.60 3.19
C GLY A 76 -14.88 -9.08 2.60
N VAL A 77 -14.24 -9.81 1.68
CA VAL A 77 -12.97 -9.40 1.04
C VAL A 77 -13.26 -8.46 -0.13
N SER A 78 -12.46 -7.42 -0.32
CA SER A 78 -12.63 -6.47 -1.42
C SER A 78 -12.52 -7.14 -2.80
N CYS A 79 -13.36 -6.71 -3.76
CA CYS A 79 -13.31 -7.20 -5.14
C CYS A 79 -12.25 -6.48 -5.99
N PHE A 80 -11.99 -5.19 -5.73
CA PHE A 80 -11.25 -4.30 -6.62
C PHE A 80 -10.05 -3.61 -5.94
N MET A 81 -9.86 -3.83 -4.66
CA MET A 81 -8.81 -3.22 -3.85
C MET A 81 -7.99 -4.32 -3.18
N GLU A 82 -6.80 -3.99 -2.73
CA GLU A 82 -5.93 -4.91 -2.01
C GLU A 82 -6.03 -4.77 -0.48
N SER A 83 -6.74 -3.74 -0.01
CA SER A 83 -7.13 -3.53 1.39
C SER A 83 -8.27 -2.52 1.50
N ASP A 84 -8.66 -2.18 2.72
CA ASP A 84 -9.77 -1.28 3.03
C ASP A 84 -9.45 0.22 2.90
N ARG A 85 -8.18 0.60 2.70
CA ARG A 85 -7.69 2.00 2.68
C ARG A 85 -6.45 2.17 1.79
N ILE A 86 -6.09 3.44 1.52
CA ILE A 86 -4.79 3.77 0.93
C ILE A 86 -3.69 3.70 1.99
N HIS A 87 -2.55 3.12 1.64
CA HIS A 87 -1.39 2.98 2.54
C HIS A 87 -0.26 3.96 2.25
N MET A 88 -0.28 4.56 1.08
CA MET A 88 0.75 5.52 0.65
C MET A 88 0.55 6.91 1.26
N GLU A 89 1.64 7.64 1.43
CA GLU A 89 1.61 9.07 1.81
C GLU A 89 1.30 9.97 0.62
N GLY A 90 1.75 9.59 -0.57
CA GLY A 90 1.52 10.35 -1.78
C GLY A 90 1.73 9.57 -3.06
N ILE A 91 1.17 10.11 -4.15
CA ILE A 91 1.36 9.63 -5.52
C ILE A 91 1.88 10.77 -6.40
N VAL A 92 2.89 10.47 -7.22
CA VAL A 92 3.52 11.40 -8.17
C VAL A 92 3.31 10.88 -9.58
N VAL A 93 2.72 11.71 -10.43
CA VAL A 93 2.36 11.35 -11.81
C VAL A 93 2.84 12.41 -12.80
N SER A 94 3.05 12.01 -14.05
CA SER A 94 3.35 12.97 -15.12
C SER A 94 2.10 13.76 -15.49
N ASP A 95 1.00 13.07 -15.78
CA ASP A 95 -0.26 13.67 -16.17
C ASP A 95 -1.43 13.06 -15.41
N TYR A 96 -2.24 13.90 -14.76
CA TYR A 96 -3.44 13.50 -14.05
C TYR A 96 -4.69 13.79 -14.88
N SER A 97 -5.47 12.76 -15.15
CA SER A 97 -6.77 12.89 -15.82
C SER A 97 -7.85 13.35 -14.84
N HIS A 98 -8.35 14.56 -15.02
CA HIS A 98 -9.49 15.09 -14.26
C HIS A 98 -10.83 14.43 -14.63
N SER A 99 -10.89 13.83 -15.83
CA SER A 99 -12.06 13.09 -16.31
C SER A 99 -11.76 11.62 -16.32
N TYR A 100 -12.70 10.82 -15.88
CA TYR A 100 -12.57 9.38 -15.88
C TYR A 100 -13.73 8.73 -16.63
N SER A 101 -13.47 7.55 -17.19
CA SER A 101 -14.47 6.76 -17.91
C SER A 101 -14.16 5.27 -17.75
N HIS A 102 -14.90 4.63 -16.86
CA HIS A 102 -14.89 3.17 -16.70
C HIS A 102 -16.24 2.73 -16.14
N TRP A 103 -16.71 1.54 -16.53
CA TRP A 103 -18.05 1.05 -16.17
C TRP A 103 -18.30 0.92 -14.67
N ASN A 104 -17.26 0.65 -13.87
CA ASN A 104 -17.37 0.51 -12.40
C ASN A 104 -16.87 1.73 -11.61
N ALA A 105 -16.45 2.80 -12.29
CA ALA A 105 -15.95 3.99 -11.61
C ALA A 105 -17.08 4.80 -10.98
N VAL A 106 -16.91 5.20 -9.74
CA VAL A 106 -17.89 5.98 -8.98
C VAL A 106 -17.34 7.34 -8.55
N GLU A 107 -16.03 7.53 -8.55
CA GLU A 107 -15.39 8.79 -8.17
C GLU A 107 -14.07 9.01 -8.92
N SER A 108 -13.57 10.26 -8.92
CA SER A 108 -12.25 10.58 -9.45
C SER A 108 -11.13 10.14 -8.50
N LEU A 109 -9.96 9.84 -9.04
CA LEU A 109 -8.77 9.56 -8.22
C LEU A 109 -8.47 10.73 -7.27
N GLY A 110 -8.56 11.98 -7.75
CA GLY A 110 -8.27 13.16 -6.92
C GLY A 110 -9.23 13.32 -5.74
N ASP A 111 -10.53 13.02 -5.90
CA ASP A 111 -11.50 13.11 -4.81
C ASP A 111 -11.27 11.97 -3.80
N TRP A 112 -10.94 10.78 -4.28
CA TRP A 112 -10.56 9.66 -3.40
C TRP A 112 -9.32 10.00 -2.57
N LEU A 113 -8.24 10.50 -3.20
CA LEU A 113 -7.03 10.93 -2.49
C LEU A 113 -7.30 11.99 -1.43
N LYS A 114 -8.19 12.96 -1.71
CA LYS A 114 -8.60 13.98 -0.72
C LYS A 114 -9.31 13.37 0.47
N ARG A 115 -10.23 12.45 0.22
CA ARG A 115 -10.99 11.74 1.27
C ARG A 115 -10.07 10.90 2.15
N GLU A 116 -9.10 10.20 1.55
CA GLU A 116 -8.14 9.35 2.25
C GLU A 116 -6.92 10.14 2.78
N GLN A 117 -6.90 11.46 2.63
CA GLN A 117 -5.82 12.34 3.11
C GLN A 117 -4.45 12.06 2.47
N VAL A 118 -4.41 11.66 1.21
CA VAL A 118 -3.21 11.31 0.45
C VAL A 118 -2.84 12.43 -0.53
N PHE A 119 -1.55 12.77 -0.63
CA PHE A 119 -1.08 13.79 -1.54
C PHE A 119 -1.07 13.29 -2.99
N GLY A 120 -1.53 14.09 -3.92
CA GLY A 120 -1.38 13.87 -5.37
C GLY A 120 -0.53 14.97 -5.99
N LEU A 121 0.56 14.63 -6.66
CA LEU A 121 1.45 15.57 -7.36
C LEU A 121 1.49 15.24 -8.85
N THR A 122 1.16 16.20 -9.71
CA THR A 122 1.15 16.06 -11.18
C THR A 122 2.06 17.08 -11.86
N GLY A 123 2.40 16.84 -13.12
CA GLY A 123 3.28 17.72 -13.91
C GLY A 123 4.77 17.40 -13.73
N ILE A 124 5.10 16.26 -13.18
CA ILE A 124 6.49 15.84 -12.91
C ILE A 124 7.04 15.02 -14.09
N ASP A 125 8.30 15.23 -14.44
CA ASP A 125 9.03 14.27 -15.29
C ASP A 125 9.33 12.99 -14.51
N THR A 126 8.31 12.12 -14.44
CA THR A 126 8.38 10.84 -13.71
C THR A 126 9.41 9.89 -14.31
N ARG A 127 9.77 10.06 -15.59
CA ARG A 127 10.81 9.26 -16.23
C ARG A 127 12.20 9.66 -15.74
N ALA A 128 12.50 10.95 -15.65
CA ALA A 128 13.75 11.44 -15.08
C ALA A 128 13.88 11.06 -13.60
N LEU A 129 12.79 11.23 -12.83
CA LEU A 129 12.75 10.85 -11.41
C LEU A 129 12.96 9.33 -11.23
N ALA A 130 12.27 8.49 -11.99
CA ALA A 130 12.45 7.04 -11.91
C ALA A 130 13.86 6.59 -12.32
N LYS A 131 14.49 7.27 -13.30
CA LYS A 131 15.89 7.02 -13.65
C LYS A 131 16.82 7.38 -12.49
N HIS A 132 16.61 8.51 -11.85
CA HIS A 132 17.35 8.96 -10.68
C HIS A 132 17.27 7.94 -9.53
N LEU A 133 16.05 7.52 -9.17
CA LEU A 133 15.80 6.51 -8.14
C LEU A 133 16.44 5.14 -8.48
N ARG A 134 16.44 4.75 -9.76
CA ARG A 134 17.06 3.49 -10.18
C ARG A 134 18.59 3.50 -10.05
N GLU A 135 19.23 4.67 -10.24
CA GLU A 135 20.67 4.83 -10.14
C GLU A 135 21.16 4.93 -8.69
N HIS A 136 20.33 5.48 -7.78
CA HIS A 136 20.70 5.76 -6.38
C HIS A 136 20.00 4.86 -5.35
N GLY A 137 19.02 4.06 -5.75
CA GLY A 137 18.15 3.31 -4.86
C GLY A 137 16.91 4.11 -4.44
N SER A 138 16.09 3.53 -3.57
CA SER A 138 14.99 4.27 -2.94
C SER A 138 15.57 5.37 -2.03
N MET A 139 14.91 6.53 -2.01
CA MET A 139 15.40 7.73 -1.32
C MET A 139 14.29 8.27 -0.40
N LYS A 140 14.69 8.94 0.67
CA LYS A 140 13.73 9.70 1.47
C LYS A 140 13.30 10.95 0.69
N GLY A 141 12.00 11.24 0.71
CA GLY A 141 11.47 12.43 0.07
C GLY A 141 10.38 13.08 0.89
N LYS A 142 10.10 14.33 0.55
CA LYS A 142 8.97 15.08 1.10
C LYS A 142 8.31 15.91 0.00
N ILE A 143 6.99 16.05 0.09
CA ILE A 143 6.23 16.92 -0.80
C ILE A 143 5.69 18.09 0.04
N ILE A 144 6.01 19.30 -0.37
CA ILE A 144 5.58 20.54 0.28
C ILE A 144 4.84 21.44 -0.71
N LEU A 145 3.82 22.13 -0.24
CA LEU A 145 3.10 23.12 -1.01
C LEU A 145 3.88 24.44 -1.06
N GLU A 146 3.75 25.19 -2.13
CA GLU A 146 4.30 26.54 -2.23
C GLU A 146 3.72 27.42 -1.12
N GLY A 147 4.62 28.03 -0.32
CA GLY A 147 4.25 28.81 0.87
C GLY A 147 3.74 27.99 2.06
N GLY A 148 3.79 26.67 1.98
CA GLY A 148 3.45 25.77 3.10
C GLY A 148 4.60 25.59 4.08
N GLU A 149 4.30 24.93 5.19
CA GLU A 149 5.28 24.58 6.20
C GLU A 149 6.25 23.52 5.68
N ASP A 150 7.54 23.68 5.93
CA ASP A 150 8.55 22.68 5.65
C ASP A 150 8.56 21.63 6.75
N ILE A 151 8.60 20.34 6.35
CA ILE A 151 8.65 19.20 7.26
C ILE A 151 9.96 18.44 7.13
N GLY A 152 10.35 17.69 8.15
CA GLY A 152 11.49 16.78 8.09
C GLY A 152 11.24 15.60 7.15
N PHE A 153 12.33 14.92 6.74
CA PHE A 153 12.25 13.64 6.06
C PHE A 153 11.79 12.56 7.05
N ALA A 154 10.85 11.71 6.63
CA ALA A 154 10.47 10.54 7.41
C ALA A 154 11.48 9.42 7.19
N ASP A 155 11.82 8.71 8.27
CA ASP A 155 12.63 7.50 8.20
C ASP A 155 11.72 6.28 8.33
N PRO A 156 11.53 5.49 7.26
CA PRO A 156 10.63 4.34 7.29
C PRO A 156 11.10 3.23 8.26
N TYR A 157 12.38 3.22 8.62
CA TYR A 157 12.97 2.21 9.50
C TYR A 157 12.84 2.52 11.00
N THR A 158 12.23 3.65 11.36
CA THR A 158 11.98 4.02 12.77
C THR A 158 10.65 3.52 13.31
N VAL A 159 9.75 3.07 12.43
CA VAL A 159 8.39 2.64 12.78
C VAL A 159 8.15 1.22 12.31
N ASN A 160 7.53 0.40 13.14
CA ASN A 160 7.08 -0.93 12.72
C ASN A 160 5.85 -0.82 11.80
N GLN A 161 6.11 -0.75 10.49
CA GLN A 161 5.07 -0.59 9.48
C GLN A 161 4.16 -1.82 9.36
N VAL A 162 4.66 -3.02 9.68
CA VAL A 162 3.86 -4.24 9.74
C VAL A 162 2.79 -4.12 10.82
N ALA A 163 3.14 -3.62 12.02
CA ALA A 163 2.18 -3.41 13.11
C ALA A 163 1.05 -2.43 12.73
N GLU A 164 1.35 -1.46 11.84
CA GLU A 164 0.36 -0.51 11.37
C GLU A 164 -0.51 -1.04 10.22
N ALA A 165 0.03 -1.95 9.39
CA ALA A 165 -0.66 -2.54 8.25
C ALA A 165 -1.50 -3.76 8.62
N SER A 166 -1.10 -4.51 9.63
CA SER A 166 -1.74 -5.75 10.11
C SER A 166 -3.15 -5.53 10.66
N CYS A 167 -3.99 -6.56 10.58
CA CYS A 167 -5.26 -6.58 11.29
C CYS A 167 -5.07 -6.47 12.82
N ARG A 168 -6.10 -6.03 13.52
CA ARG A 168 -6.04 -5.84 15.00
C ARG A 168 -6.59 -7.03 15.78
N GLU A 169 -7.35 -7.89 15.13
CA GLU A 169 -8.02 -9.04 15.71
C GLU A 169 -8.03 -10.22 14.73
N VAL A 170 -8.34 -11.40 15.26
CA VAL A 170 -8.46 -12.60 14.41
C VAL A 170 -9.73 -12.48 13.58
N ILE A 171 -9.59 -12.60 12.25
CA ILE A 171 -10.69 -12.60 11.30
C ILE A 171 -10.77 -13.98 10.65
N VAL A 172 -11.97 -14.55 10.61
CA VAL A 172 -12.19 -15.88 10.04
C VAL A 172 -12.97 -15.77 8.74
N TYR A 173 -12.46 -16.41 7.69
CA TYR A 173 -13.09 -16.46 6.37
C TYR A 173 -13.35 -17.91 5.97
N GLY A 174 -14.46 -18.14 5.27
CA GLY A 174 -14.83 -19.46 4.74
C GLY A 174 -15.26 -20.44 5.82
N THR A 175 -15.63 -21.65 5.38
CA THR A 175 -16.14 -22.73 6.24
C THR A 175 -15.62 -24.10 5.78
N GLY A 176 -14.48 -24.13 5.10
CA GLY A 176 -13.86 -25.35 4.57
C GLY A 176 -13.32 -26.26 5.66
N SER A 177 -13.03 -27.50 5.27
CA SER A 177 -12.53 -28.54 6.18
C SER A 177 -11.07 -28.33 6.60
N LYS A 178 -10.26 -27.69 5.74
CA LYS A 178 -8.85 -27.37 5.98
C LYS A 178 -8.71 -26.04 6.70
N LYS A 179 -8.02 -26.02 7.81
CA LYS A 179 -7.75 -24.81 8.61
C LYS A 179 -6.38 -24.25 8.27
N VAL A 180 -6.34 -23.06 7.69
CA VAL A 180 -5.09 -22.35 7.39
C VAL A 180 -5.01 -21.11 8.25
N VAL A 181 -3.89 -20.91 8.92
CA VAL A 181 -3.57 -19.65 9.58
C VAL A 181 -2.81 -18.77 8.61
N LEU A 182 -3.26 -17.54 8.43
CA LEU A 182 -2.60 -16.49 7.67
C LEU A 182 -2.08 -15.42 8.65
N VAL A 183 -0.77 -15.36 8.82
CA VAL A 183 -0.13 -14.28 9.60
C VAL A 183 -0.13 -13.01 8.76
N ASP A 184 -0.85 -12.00 9.23
CA ASP A 184 -1.03 -10.75 8.52
C ASP A 184 0.11 -9.78 8.83
N CYS A 185 1.12 -9.76 7.96
CA CYS A 185 2.18 -8.75 7.96
C CYS A 185 1.89 -7.55 7.04
N GLY A 186 0.68 -7.43 6.53
CA GLY A 186 0.24 -6.48 5.52
C GLY A 186 -0.25 -7.22 4.27
N VAL A 187 -1.16 -8.17 4.47
CA VAL A 187 -1.67 -9.06 3.43
C VAL A 187 -2.54 -8.32 2.42
N LYS A 188 -2.36 -8.65 1.14
CA LYS A 188 -3.25 -8.20 0.07
C LYS A 188 -4.52 -9.03 0.03
N ASP A 189 -5.65 -8.37 -0.21
CA ASP A 189 -6.94 -9.04 -0.34
C ASP A 189 -6.94 -10.09 -1.47
N ASN A 190 -6.12 -9.91 -2.51
CA ASN A 190 -5.97 -10.91 -3.57
C ASN A 190 -5.39 -12.25 -3.05
N ILE A 191 -4.50 -12.22 -2.06
CA ILE A 191 -3.98 -13.44 -1.43
C ILE A 191 -5.11 -14.15 -0.68
N ILE A 192 -5.91 -13.41 0.07
CA ILE A 192 -7.08 -13.94 0.80
C ILE A 192 -8.08 -14.56 -0.18
N ARG A 193 -8.44 -13.83 -1.25
CA ARG A 193 -9.34 -14.35 -2.31
C ARG A 193 -8.80 -15.64 -2.94
N SER A 194 -7.50 -15.70 -3.18
CA SER A 194 -6.87 -16.87 -3.81
C SER A 194 -6.89 -18.10 -2.90
N LEU A 195 -6.66 -17.91 -1.61
CA LEU A 195 -6.72 -18.99 -0.61
C LEU A 195 -8.16 -19.49 -0.43
N LEU A 196 -9.16 -18.60 -0.49
CA LEU A 196 -10.57 -18.96 -0.29
C LEU A 196 -11.23 -19.69 -1.49
N ARG A 197 -10.51 -19.94 -2.59
CA ARG A 197 -11.00 -20.78 -3.70
C ARG A 197 -11.02 -22.26 -3.39
N GLU A 198 -10.27 -22.67 -2.38
CA GLU A 198 -10.15 -24.07 -1.95
C GLU A 198 -11.11 -24.36 -0.78
N ASP A 199 -11.17 -25.62 -0.34
CA ASP A 199 -11.92 -26.06 0.84
C ASP A 199 -11.18 -25.63 2.13
N ILE A 200 -11.08 -24.30 2.36
CA ILE A 200 -10.32 -23.69 3.43
C ILE A 200 -11.20 -22.87 4.36
N THR A 201 -10.96 -23.01 5.67
CA THR A 201 -11.28 -22.02 6.69
C THR A 201 -9.99 -21.26 6.99
N LEU A 202 -9.95 -19.96 6.66
CA LEU A 202 -8.78 -19.10 6.80
C LEU A 202 -8.88 -18.25 8.07
N TYR A 203 -7.90 -18.39 8.95
CA TYR A 203 -7.73 -17.57 10.16
C TYR A 203 -6.68 -16.50 9.89
N ARG A 204 -7.09 -15.30 9.51
CA ARG A 204 -6.20 -14.12 9.41
C ARG A 204 -5.94 -13.62 10.83
N VAL A 205 -4.68 -13.66 11.26
CA VAL A 205 -4.26 -13.29 12.61
C VAL A 205 -3.32 -12.08 12.57
N PRO A 206 -3.30 -11.22 13.61
CA PRO A 206 -2.33 -10.14 13.72
C PRO A 206 -0.89 -10.64 13.61
N TRP A 207 0.02 -9.77 13.17
CA TRP A 207 1.44 -10.07 12.98
C TRP A 207 2.14 -10.63 14.24
N ASP A 208 1.72 -10.21 15.42
CA ASP A 208 2.28 -10.58 16.73
C ASP A 208 1.48 -11.67 17.46
N TYR A 209 0.44 -12.18 16.82
CA TYR A 209 -0.43 -13.19 17.43
C TYR A 209 0.25 -14.55 17.58
N ASP A 210 0.15 -15.17 18.76
CA ASP A 210 0.59 -16.57 18.97
C ASP A 210 -0.38 -17.55 18.30
N PHE A 211 -0.16 -17.79 17.01
CA PHE A 211 -1.00 -18.65 16.20
C PHE A 211 -0.94 -20.16 16.59
N HIS A 212 0.00 -20.57 17.46
CA HIS A 212 0.03 -21.92 18.03
C HIS A 212 -1.17 -22.21 18.92
N ARG A 213 -1.93 -21.18 19.31
CA ARG A 213 -3.21 -21.34 20.04
C ARG A 213 -4.35 -21.84 19.17
N ILE A 214 -4.19 -21.81 17.85
CA ILE A 214 -5.18 -22.27 16.88
C ILE A 214 -4.76 -23.67 16.39
N ALA A 215 -5.67 -24.63 16.39
CA ALA A 215 -5.43 -25.89 15.70
C ALA A 215 -5.56 -25.66 14.19
N TYR A 216 -4.46 -25.75 13.44
CA TYR A 216 -4.40 -25.51 12.00
C TYR A 216 -3.72 -26.65 11.25
N ASP A 217 -4.01 -26.77 9.96
CA ASP A 217 -3.43 -27.76 9.05
C ASP A 217 -2.27 -27.19 8.23
N GLY A 218 -2.25 -25.86 8.00
CA GLY A 218 -1.19 -25.16 7.27
C GLY A 218 -1.02 -23.72 7.75
N LEU A 219 0.17 -23.16 7.53
CA LEU A 219 0.55 -21.80 7.89
C LEU A 219 0.92 -21.03 6.62
N PHE A 220 0.33 -19.85 6.45
CA PHE A 220 0.71 -18.90 5.42
C PHE A 220 1.23 -17.61 6.07
N ILE A 221 2.40 -17.13 5.63
CA ILE A 221 3.01 -15.90 6.11
C ILE A 221 2.90 -14.89 4.96
N SER A 222 2.19 -13.79 5.19
CA SER A 222 2.02 -12.79 4.12
C SER A 222 3.28 -11.96 3.91
N ASN A 223 3.37 -11.33 2.73
CA ASN A 223 4.22 -10.16 2.54
C ASN A 223 3.80 -8.99 3.46
N GLY A 224 4.64 -7.97 3.54
CA GLY A 224 4.35 -6.75 4.30
C GLY A 224 5.34 -5.63 4.03
N PRO A 225 5.08 -4.41 4.55
CA PRO A 225 5.97 -3.26 4.44
C PRO A 225 7.11 -3.30 5.46
N GLY A 226 8.15 -2.49 5.22
CA GLY A 226 9.21 -2.20 6.18
C GLY A 226 10.23 -3.31 6.38
N ASP A 227 10.93 -3.26 7.53
CA ASP A 227 12.03 -4.18 7.86
C ASP A 227 11.51 -5.40 8.65
N PRO A 228 11.70 -6.64 8.18
CA PRO A 228 11.34 -7.85 8.91
C PRO A 228 11.99 -7.98 10.29
N ASN A 229 13.15 -7.34 10.51
CA ASN A 229 13.80 -7.33 11.83
C ASN A 229 12.96 -6.64 12.92
N MET A 230 12.03 -5.77 12.54
CA MET A 230 11.07 -5.14 13.46
C MET A 230 10.00 -6.13 13.97
N CYS A 231 9.90 -7.33 13.38
CA CYS A 231 8.88 -8.34 13.67
C CYS A 231 9.42 -9.51 14.48
N SER A 232 10.25 -9.26 15.49
CA SER A 232 10.92 -10.30 16.28
C SER A 232 9.96 -11.34 16.88
N VAL A 233 8.79 -10.93 17.34
CA VAL A 233 7.74 -11.83 17.87
C VAL A 233 7.24 -12.80 16.81
N THR A 234 6.94 -12.30 15.61
CA THR A 234 6.53 -13.14 14.46
C THR A 234 7.63 -14.15 14.10
N VAL A 235 8.88 -13.68 14.05
CA VAL A 235 10.05 -14.53 13.74
C VAL A 235 10.17 -15.66 14.76
N GLU A 236 9.95 -15.40 16.06
CA GLU A 236 9.99 -16.43 17.09
C GLU A 236 8.88 -17.48 16.91
N HIS A 237 7.66 -17.05 16.65
CA HIS A 237 6.54 -17.95 16.37
C HIS A 237 6.79 -18.80 15.11
N ILE A 238 7.35 -18.22 14.05
CA ILE A 238 7.72 -18.94 12.82
C ILE A 238 8.81 -19.97 13.11
N ARG A 239 9.86 -19.64 13.87
CA ARG A 239 10.90 -20.61 14.25
C ARG A 239 10.33 -21.84 14.95
N ARG A 240 9.36 -21.65 15.84
CA ARG A 240 8.65 -22.75 16.49
C ARG A 240 7.85 -23.58 15.49
N ALA A 241 7.20 -22.96 14.51
CA ALA A 241 6.43 -23.64 13.48
C ALA A 241 7.31 -24.47 12.54
N VAL A 242 8.47 -23.93 12.14
CA VAL A 242 9.45 -24.62 11.27
C VAL A 242 10.04 -25.87 11.93
N ALA A 243 10.11 -25.93 13.26
CA ALA A 243 10.52 -27.13 13.99
C ALA A 243 9.46 -28.25 13.98
N GLY A 244 8.25 -28.00 13.53
CA GLY A 244 7.18 -28.98 13.34
C GLY A 244 7.12 -29.52 11.91
N ASP A 245 6.07 -30.27 11.62
CA ASP A 245 5.85 -31.00 10.35
C ASP A 245 4.68 -30.47 9.52
N LYS A 246 4.06 -29.33 9.94
CA LYS A 246 2.98 -28.72 9.19
C LYS A 246 3.50 -27.93 7.99
N PRO A 247 2.78 -27.93 6.85
CA PRO A 247 3.18 -27.14 5.69
C PRO A 247 3.17 -25.65 6.02
N ILE A 248 4.23 -24.96 5.56
CA ILE A 248 4.40 -23.50 5.69
C ILE A 248 4.64 -22.94 4.30
N CYS A 249 3.96 -21.86 3.98
CA CYS A 249 4.11 -21.10 2.73
C CYS A 249 4.18 -19.59 3.07
N GLY A 250 4.89 -18.82 2.21
CA GLY A 250 4.98 -17.36 2.34
C GLY A 250 5.69 -16.73 1.16
#